data_9ed952e06d3047a659ab822d7f603255
#
_entry.id   9ed952e06d3047a659ab822d7f603255
#
_cell.length_a   1.000
_cell.length_b   1.000
_cell.length_c   1.000
_cell.angle_alpha   90.00
_cell.angle_beta   90.00
_cell.angle_gamma   90.00
#
_symmetry.space_group_name_H-M   'P 1'
#
loop_
_entity.id
_entity.type
_entity.pdbx_description
1 polymer ?
#
loop_
_entity_poly.entity_id
_entity_poly.type
_entity_poly.pdbx_seq_one_letter_code
_entity_poly.pdbx_strand_id
1 'polypeptide(L)'
;QAQHRWNNFCEELIHAIGAYDEDIARLTLRDCTYRIYRDTRFSSDRSPYKTHFGVSLAPGGKKSMHAGYYFHVGTGSADSYPQSHMLAAGNYCYDPQAVKLLREDISDGWEEFRRDVLDVAHPSFKVDMDGALKRVPREYPADAPYADWMRLKSYCLCATVDDAFVTAPRLAERVAELFHTTKPFCDYVNRAVDYALETNN
;
A
#
# COMPACT_ATOMS: atom_id res chain seq x y z
N GLN A 1 -21.57 -10.12 -13.58
CA GLN A 1 -20.38 -10.80 -14.14
C GLN A 1 -19.06 -10.15 -13.66
N ALA A 2 -18.87 -8.82 -13.78
CA ALA A 2 -17.61 -8.15 -13.40
C ALA A 2 -17.28 -8.32 -11.91
N GLN A 3 -18.25 -8.11 -11.01
CA GLN A 3 -18.05 -8.30 -9.56
C GLN A 3 -17.66 -9.74 -9.22
N HIS A 4 -18.22 -10.72 -9.87
CA HIS A 4 -17.87 -12.13 -9.65
C HIS A 4 -16.42 -12.42 -10.06
N ARG A 5 -16.01 -11.95 -11.24
CA ARG A 5 -14.62 -12.09 -11.71
C ARG A 5 -13.64 -11.39 -10.77
N TRP A 6 -14.00 -10.21 -10.27
CA TRP A 6 -13.20 -9.49 -9.29
C TRP A 6 -13.06 -10.26 -7.98
N ASN A 7 -14.16 -10.83 -7.48
CA ASN A 7 -14.13 -11.62 -6.25
C ASN A 7 -13.23 -12.85 -6.38
N ASN A 8 -13.34 -13.61 -7.49
CA ASN A 8 -12.47 -14.76 -7.75
C ASN A 8 -10.99 -14.34 -7.79
N PHE A 9 -10.67 -13.26 -8.51
CA PHE A 9 -9.32 -12.69 -8.52
C PHE A 9 -8.83 -12.35 -7.11
N CYS A 10 -9.66 -11.72 -6.27
CA CYS A 10 -9.29 -11.37 -4.90
C CYS A 10 -9.03 -12.62 -4.03
N GLU A 11 -9.82 -13.68 -4.19
CA GLU A 11 -9.60 -14.96 -3.50
C GLU A 11 -8.28 -15.61 -3.92
N GLU A 12 -8.00 -15.65 -5.23
CA GLU A 12 -6.73 -16.12 -5.77
C GLU A 12 -5.54 -15.29 -5.25
N LEU A 13 -5.70 -13.96 -5.17
CA LEU A 13 -4.66 -13.06 -4.68
C LEU A 13 -4.39 -13.26 -3.18
N ILE A 14 -5.44 -13.39 -2.36
CA ILE A 14 -5.31 -13.71 -0.92
C ILE A 14 -4.53 -15.01 -0.75
N HIS A 15 -4.88 -16.03 -1.52
CA HIS A 15 -4.18 -17.32 -1.48
C HIS A 15 -2.72 -17.22 -1.90
N ALA A 16 -2.43 -16.50 -2.98
CA ALA A 16 -1.08 -16.34 -3.51
C ALA A 16 -0.17 -15.55 -2.55
N ILE A 17 -0.66 -14.45 -1.96
CA ILE A 17 0.08 -13.68 -0.95
C ILE A 17 0.18 -14.47 0.35
N GLY A 18 -0.86 -15.17 0.76
CA GLY A 18 -0.89 -16.01 1.96
C GLY A 18 0.14 -17.12 1.98
N ALA A 19 0.71 -17.49 0.82
CA ALA A 19 1.80 -18.46 0.74
C ALA A 19 3.12 -17.95 1.37
N TYR A 20 3.31 -16.65 1.49
CA TYR A 20 4.49 -16.01 2.08
C TYR A 20 4.19 -15.00 3.20
N ASP A 21 2.89 -14.73 3.45
CA ASP A 21 2.44 -13.77 4.47
C ASP A 21 1.27 -14.37 5.25
N GLU A 22 1.56 -14.91 6.44
CA GLU A 22 0.58 -15.64 7.26
C GLU A 22 -0.59 -14.77 7.73
N ASP A 23 -0.38 -13.47 7.92
CA ASP A 23 -1.45 -12.57 8.34
C ASP A 23 -2.47 -12.37 7.22
N ILE A 24 -2.00 -12.38 5.97
CA ILE A 24 -2.88 -12.31 4.81
C ILE A 24 -3.60 -13.64 4.56
N ALA A 25 -2.94 -14.77 4.83
CA ALA A 25 -3.55 -16.11 4.69
C ALA A 25 -4.83 -16.29 5.53
N ARG A 26 -4.98 -15.52 6.61
CA ARG A 26 -6.14 -15.59 7.53
C ARG A 26 -7.32 -14.71 7.11
N LEU A 27 -7.14 -13.87 6.09
CA LEU A 27 -8.15 -12.91 5.67
C LEU A 27 -9.23 -13.56 4.78
N THR A 28 -10.43 -13.04 4.90
CA THR A 28 -11.53 -13.38 4.01
C THR A 28 -11.73 -12.29 2.94
N LEU A 29 -12.44 -12.62 1.88
CA LEU A 29 -12.81 -11.64 0.84
C LEU A 29 -13.48 -10.37 1.41
N ARG A 30 -14.31 -10.53 2.46
CA ARG A 30 -14.99 -9.42 3.13
C ARG A 30 -14.04 -8.48 3.85
N ASP A 31 -12.96 -9.01 4.38
CA ASP A 31 -11.95 -8.23 5.10
C ASP A 31 -11.12 -7.35 4.15
N CYS A 32 -11.03 -7.74 2.86
CA CYS A 32 -10.15 -7.14 1.88
C CYS A 32 -10.84 -6.24 0.87
N THR A 33 -12.10 -6.53 0.50
CA THR A 33 -12.78 -5.86 -0.61
C THR A 33 -13.66 -4.69 -0.19
N TYR A 34 -13.86 -3.76 -1.12
CA TYR A 34 -14.72 -2.59 -0.95
C TYR A 34 -16.01 -2.76 -1.78
N ARG A 35 -17.08 -2.11 -1.31
CA ARG A 35 -18.33 -2.03 -2.07
C ARG A 35 -18.13 -1.26 -3.36
N ILE A 36 -18.75 -1.70 -4.43
CA ILE A 36 -18.74 -1.01 -5.73
C ILE A 36 -19.56 0.29 -5.71
N TYR A 37 -20.53 0.40 -4.79
CA TYR A 37 -21.36 1.60 -4.66
C TYR A 37 -20.56 2.75 -4.04
N ARG A 38 -20.71 3.94 -4.64
CA ARG A 38 -20.18 5.19 -4.08
C ARG A 38 -21.08 5.71 -2.96
N ASP A 39 -20.47 6.39 -2.01
CA ASP A 39 -21.20 7.25 -1.09
C ASP A 39 -21.32 8.64 -1.73
N THR A 40 -22.51 8.92 -2.28
CA THR A 40 -22.76 10.16 -3.01
C THR A 40 -23.31 11.28 -2.14
N ARG A 41 -23.43 11.08 -0.82
CA ARG A 41 -24.07 12.07 0.10
C ARG A 41 -23.33 13.40 0.14
N PHE A 42 -22.01 13.38 -0.03
CA PHE A 42 -21.13 14.55 0.06
C PHE A 42 -20.35 14.82 -1.24
N SER A 43 -20.72 14.17 -2.35
CA SER A 43 -20.05 14.30 -3.64
C SER A 43 -20.91 15.08 -4.63
N SER A 44 -20.28 15.97 -5.41
CA SER A 44 -20.91 16.61 -6.56
C SER A 44 -21.18 15.61 -7.69
N ASP A 45 -20.37 14.59 -7.82
CA ASP A 45 -20.58 13.47 -8.75
C ASP A 45 -21.57 12.46 -8.16
N ARG A 46 -22.73 12.37 -8.81
CA ARG A 46 -23.85 11.52 -8.42
C ARG A 46 -23.82 10.13 -9.04
N SER A 47 -22.77 9.76 -9.76
CA SER A 47 -22.67 8.42 -10.34
C SER A 47 -22.71 7.36 -9.22
N PRO A 48 -23.59 6.33 -9.34
CA PRO A 48 -23.83 5.40 -8.25
C PRO A 48 -22.72 4.39 -8.03
N TYR A 49 -21.82 4.23 -9.00
CA TYR A 49 -20.77 3.23 -9.00
C TYR A 49 -19.38 3.86 -9.01
N LYS A 50 -18.42 3.17 -8.37
CA LYS A 50 -17.00 3.49 -8.50
C LYS A 50 -16.52 3.15 -9.92
N THR A 51 -15.54 3.91 -10.38
CA THR A 51 -14.87 3.70 -11.68
C THR A 51 -13.70 2.72 -11.60
N HIS A 52 -13.49 2.12 -10.43
CA HIS A 52 -12.40 1.17 -10.16
C HIS A 52 -12.85 0.06 -9.21
N PHE A 53 -12.18 -1.08 -9.31
CA PHE A 53 -12.20 -2.13 -8.30
C PHE A 53 -10.92 -2.06 -7.49
N GLY A 54 -11.00 -2.19 -6.17
CA GLY A 54 -9.84 -2.17 -5.27
C GLY A 54 -9.91 -3.29 -4.24
N VAL A 55 -8.75 -3.80 -3.87
CA VAL A 55 -8.54 -4.77 -2.79
C VAL A 55 -7.42 -4.30 -1.89
N SER A 56 -7.60 -4.41 -0.58
CA SER A 56 -6.59 -4.05 0.43
C SER A 56 -6.36 -5.24 1.35
N LEU A 57 -5.13 -5.66 1.46
CA LEU A 57 -4.66 -6.87 2.14
C LEU A 57 -3.64 -6.42 3.19
N ALA A 58 -4.08 -6.28 4.43
CA ALA A 58 -3.23 -5.87 5.56
C ALA A 58 -3.54 -6.74 6.78
N PRO A 59 -2.62 -6.93 7.72
CA PRO A 59 -2.89 -7.62 8.98
C PRO A 59 -4.13 -7.02 9.66
N GLY A 60 -5.17 -7.83 9.92
CA GLY A 60 -6.46 -7.35 10.44
C GLY A 60 -7.41 -6.77 9.39
N GLY A 61 -7.06 -6.78 8.09
CA GLY A 61 -7.92 -6.41 6.97
C GLY A 61 -7.88 -4.91 6.61
N LYS A 62 -8.72 -4.51 5.66
CA LYS A 62 -8.74 -3.18 5.01
C LYS A 62 -8.95 -1.96 5.91
N LYS A 63 -9.24 -2.15 7.19
CA LYS A 63 -9.38 -1.08 8.18
C LYS A 63 -8.22 -1.02 9.16
N SER A 64 -7.25 -1.89 8.98
CA SER A 64 -6.06 -1.96 9.82
C SER A 64 -5.22 -0.69 9.70
N MET A 65 -4.49 -0.39 10.76
CA MET A 65 -3.45 0.65 10.77
C MET A 65 -2.11 0.13 10.25
N HIS A 66 -2.00 -1.19 10.04
CA HIS A 66 -0.78 -1.81 9.55
C HIS A 66 -0.55 -1.55 8.05
N ALA A 67 0.69 -1.52 7.65
CA ALA A 67 1.09 -1.60 6.26
C ALA A 67 0.67 -2.94 5.68
N GLY A 68 0.26 -2.91 4.43
CA GLY A 68 -0.15 -4.08 3.66
C GLY A 68 -0.09 -3.78 2.17
N TYR A 69 -0.84 -4.54 1.39
CA TYR A 69 -0.83 -4.50 -0.06
C TYR A 69 -2.17 -3.97 -0.58
N TYR A 70 -2.10 -3.07 -1.53
CA TYR A 70 -3.29 -2.55 -2.20
C TYR A 70 -3.15 -2.66 -3.71
N PHE A 71 -4.14 -3.23 -4.34
CA PHE A 71 -4.23 -3.30 -5.79
C PHE A 71 -5.56 -2.77 -6.28
N HIS A 72 -5.53 -1.97 -7.34
CA HIS A 72 -6.76 -1.60 -8.02
C HIS A 72 -6.64 -1.63 -9.54
N VAL A 73 -7.79 -1.87 -10.17
CA VAL A 73 -7.99 -1.77 -11.61
C VAL A 73 -8.92 -0.60 -11.86
N GLY A 74 -8.41 0.47 -12.47
CA GLY A 74 -9.15 1.66 -12.84
C GLY A 74 -9.61 1.62 -14.29
N THR A 75 -10.49 2.56 -14.69
CA THR A 75 -10.99 2.65 -16.06
C THR A 75 -10.03 3.38 -17.01
N GLY A 76 -8.95 3.95 -16.49
CA GLY A 76 -7.98 4.73 -17.28
C GLY A 76 -8.51 6.07 -17.80
N SER A 77 -9.73 6.49 -17.45
CA SER A 77 -10.25 7.79 -17.90
C SER A 77 -9.59 8.94 -17.12
N ALA A 78 -9.24 10.02 -17.83
CA ALA A 78 -8.59 11.19 -17.24
C ALA A 78 -9.41 11.86 -16.11
N ASP A 79 -10.73 11.67 -16.12
CA ASP A 79 -11.67 12.27 -15.17
C ASP A 79 -11.97 11.38 -13.95
N SER A 80 -11.39 10.20 -13.86
CA SER A 80 -11.61 9.27 -12.76
C SER A 80 -10.37 9.10 -11.90
N TYR A 81 -10.50 9.29 -10.60
CA TYR A 81 -9.49 8.86 -9.64
C TYR A 81 -9.86 7.47 -9.10
N PRO A 82 -8.96 6.52 -9.10
CA PRO A 82 -7.61 6.53 -9.68
C PRO A 82 -7.61 6.37 -11.21
N GLN A 83 -6.72 7.08 -11.88
CA GLN A 83 -6.66 7.16 -13.35
C GLN A 83 -6.01 5.95 -14.03
N SER A 84 -5.42 5.05 -13.27
CA SER A 84 -4.62 3.92 -13.80
C SER A 84 -4.76 2.69 -12.92
N HIS A 85 -4.19 1.58 -13.36
CA HIS A 85 -4.02 0.41 -12.52
C HIS A 85 -2.80 0.62 -11.62
N MET A 86 -2.94 0.32 -10.34
CA MET A 86 -1.90 0.61 -9.35
C MET A 86 -1.73 -0.52 -8.35
N LEU A 87 -0.47 -0.75 -7.99
CA LEU A 87 -0.07 -1.50 -6.82
C LEU A 87 0.49 -0.52 -5.79
N ALA A 88 0.15 -0.71 -4.53
CA ALA A 88 0.76 0.03 -3.43
C ALA A 88 1.06 -0.91 -2.26
N ALA A 89 2.20 -0.69 -1.61
CA ALA A 89 2.62 -1.41 -0.42
C ALA A 89 2.89 -0.39 0.69
N GLY A 90 2.22 -0.54 1.85
CA GLY A 90 2.28 0.43 2.93
C GLY A 90 0.91 0.83 3.46
N ASN A 91 0.83 2.00 4.06
CA ASN A 91 -0.41 2.60 4.53
C ASN A 91 -0.32 4.14 4.45
N TYR A 92 -1.49 4.78 4.34
CA TYR A 92 -1.62 6.25 4.32
C TYR A 92 -1.99 6.86 5.68
N CYS A 93 -2.40 6.06 6.66
CA CYS A 93 -2.95 6.51 7.93
C CYS A 93 -2.13 5.95 9.09
N TYR A 94 -0.97 6.53 9.35
CA TYR A 94 -0.16 6.14 10.50
C TYR A 94 -0.41 7.04 11.70
N ASP A 95 -0.28 6.46 12.90
CA ASP A 95 -0.16 7.20 14.13
C ASP A 95 1.09 8.10 14.06
N PRO A 96 1.04 9.36 14.56
CA PRO A 96 2.20 10.25 14.59
C PRO A 96 3.41 9.67 15.33
N GLN A 97 3.18 8.81 16.33
CA GLN A 97 4.26 8.12 17.04
C GLN A 97 4.94 7.09 16.16
N ALA A 98 4.18 6.31 15.38
CA ALA A 98 4.75 5.38 14.40
C ALA A 98 5.58 6.12 13.34
N VAL A 99 5.10 7.26 12.85
CA VAL A 99 5.86 8.10 11.90
C VAL A 99 7.17 8.61 12.52
N LYS A 100 7.14 9.02 13.80
CA LYS A 100 8.36 9.46 14.51
C LYS A 100 9.36 8.32 14.63
N LEU A 101 8.92 7.14 15.07
CA LEU A 101 9.77 5.95 15.20
C LEU A 101 10.39 5.55 13.85
N LEU A 102 9.60 5.55 12.77
CA LEU A 102 10.10 5.24 11.43
C LEU A 102 11.21 6.21 10.99
N ARG A 103 11.06 7.50 11.28
CA ARG A 103 12.12 8.48 10.97
C ARG A 103 13.38 8.23 11.76
N GLU A 104 13.27 7.95 13.06
CA GLU A 104 14.40 7.62 13.93
C GLU A 104 15.09 6.35 13.42
N ASP A 105 14.37 5.25 13.24
CA ASP A 105 14.91 3.98 12.75
C ASP A 105 15.61 4.11 11.38
N ILE A 106 14.99 4.84 10.43
CA ILE A 106 15.56 5.05 9.09
C ILE A 106 16.80 5.93 9.15
N SER A 107 16.80 6.99 9.99
CA SER A 107 17.99 7.86 10.11
C SER A 107 19.17 7.15 10.77
N ASP A 108 18.91 6.31 11.75
CA ASP A 108 19.93 5.58 12.49
C ASP A 108 20.47 4.37 11.72
N GLY A 109 19.60 3.68 10.94
CA GLY A 109 19.91 2.46 10.20
C GLY A 109 19.78 2.61 8.68
N TRP A 110 20.12 3.77 8.09
CA TRP A 110 19.87 4.04 6.67
C TRP A 110 20.45 2.99 5.71
N GLU A 111 21.68 2.55 5.92
CA GLU A 111 22.32 1.61 5.00
C GLU A 111 21.67 0.23 5.03
N GLU A 112 21.23 -0.24 6.20
CA GLU A 112 20.47 -1.46 6.35
C GLU A 112 19.09 -1.32 5.71
N PHE A 113 18.37 -0.23 6.00
CA PHE A 113 17.07 0.05 5.41
C PHE A 113 17.14 0.09 3.89
N ARG A 114 18.13 0.78 3.34
CA ARG A 114 18.33 0.84 1.89
C ARG A 114 18.59 -0.55 1.30
N ARG A 115 19.55 -1.29 1.85
CA ARG A 115 20.00 -2.58 1.33
C ARG A 115 18.93 -3.68 1.48
N ASP A 116 18.33 -3.79 2.66
CA ASP A 116 17.50 -4.93 3.03
C ASP A 116 16.01 -4.69 2.78
N VAL A 117 15.60 -3.44 2.54
CA VAL A 117 14.21 -3.05 2.36
C VAL A 117 13.97 -2.41 1.00
N LEU A 118 14.75 -1.39 0.62
CA LEU A 118 14.48 -0.65 -0.61
C LEU A 118 15.08 -1.34 -1.86
N ASP A 119 16.32 -1.81 -1.77
CA ASP A 119 17.01 -2.41 -2.92
C ASP A 119 16.43 -3.79 -3.30
N VAL A 120 15.65 -4.43 -2.41
CA VAL A 120 14.95 -5.71 -2.70
C VAL A 120 13.58 -5.49 -3.34
N ALA A 121 12.98 -4.32 -3.19
CA ALA A 121 11.71 -4.00 -3.85
C ALA A 121 11.89 -3.93 -5.37
N HIS A 122 10.90 -4.44 -6.11
CA HIS A 122 10.95 -4.37 -7.58
C HIS A 122 11.08 -2.90 -8.04
N PRO A 123 11.93 -2.60 -9.04
CA PRO A 123 12.25 -1.22 -9.45
C PRO A 123 11.06 -0.38 -9.93
N SER A 124 9.91 -0.99 -10.23
CA SER A 124 8.68 -0.25 -10.54
C SER A 124 8.09 0.46 -9.34
N PHE A 125 8.34 -0.02 -8.12
CA PHE A 125 7.88 0.64 -6.92
C PHE A 125 8.71 1.88 -6.62
N LYS A 126 8.00 2.98 -6.37
CA LYS A 126 8.59 4.26 -5.97
C LYS A 126 7.91 4.73 -4.70
N VAL A 127 8.68 5.43 -3.86
CA VAL A 127 8.10 6.06 -2.68
C VAL A 127 7.04 7.09 -3.10
N ASP A 128 5.89 7.02 -2.44
CA ASP A 128 4.84 8.01 -2.65
C ASP A 128 5.15 9.28 -1.82
N MET A 129 5.39 10.37 -2.53
CA MET A 129 5.68 11.68 -1.93
C MET A 129 4.43 12.56 -1.80
N ASP A 130 3.25 12.05 -2.14
CA ASP A 130 2.02 12.83 -2.02
C ASP A 130 1.73 13.18 -0.55
N GLY A 131 1.38 14.44 -0.30
CA GLY A 131 1.17 14.93 1.06
C GLY A 131 2.43 15.06 1.94
N ALA A 132 3.64 14.80 1.43
CA ALA A 132 4.89 14.94 2.17
C ALA A 132 5.12 16.39 2.65
N LEU A 133 5.90 16.55 3.71
CA LEU A 133 6.33 17.86 4.19
C LEU A 133 7.15 18.58 3.12
N LYS A 134 6.98 19.89 3.00
CA LYS A 134 7.76 20.72 2.06
C LYS A 134 9.25 20.79 2.41
N ARG A 135 9.59 20.62 3.69
CA ARG A 135 10.96 20.68 4.21
C ARG A 135 11.21 19.51 5.13
N VAL A 136 12.46 19.08 5.20
CA VAL A 136 12.94 18.11 6.19
C VAL A 136 12.73 18.69 7.59
N PRO A 137 12.24 17.94 8.57
CA PRO A 137 12.15 18.36 9.96
C PRO A 137 13.53 18.77 10.48
N ARG A 138 13.58 19.78 11.36
CA ARG A 138 14.83 20.45 11.78
C ARG A 138 15.82 19.53 12.51
N GLU A 139 15.33 18.46 13.08
CA GLU A 139 16.10 17.43 13.79
C GLU A 139 16.91 16.52 12.86
N TYR A 140 16.67 16.58 11.53
CA TYR A 140 17.38 15.75 10.55
C TYR A 140 18.15 16.61 9.54
N PRO A 141 19.35 16.18 9.09
CA PRO A 141 20.10 16.88 8.05
C PRO A 141 19.31 16.91 6.72
N ALA A 142 19.21 18.07 6.12
CA ALA A 142 18.45 18.26 4.88
C ALA A 142 19.15 17.67 3.64
N ASP A 143 20.45 17.43 3.73
CA ASP A 143 21.31 16.87 2.69
C ASP A 143 21.63 15.37 2.89
N ALA A 144 21.02 14.74 3.92
CA ALA A 144 21.18 13.32 4.16
C ALA A 144 20.58 12.48 3.04
N PRO A 145 21.13 11.28 2.74
CA PRO A 145 20.59 10.41 1.69
C PRO A 145 19.15 9.92 1.98
N TYR A 146 18.73 9.97 3.23
CA TYR A 146 17.38 9.63 3.69
C TYR A 146 16.44 10.85 3.85
N ALA A 147 16.85 12.04 3.44
CA ALA A 147 16.11 13.28 3.68
C ALA A 147 14.65 13.25 3.19
N ASP A 148 14.38 12.64 2.04
CA ASP A 148 13.03 12.50 1.53
C ASP A 148 12.15 11.61 2.41
N TRP A 149 12.70 10.57 3.04
CA TRP A 149 11.99 9.70 3.98
C TRP A 149 11.57 10.45 5.24
N MET A 150 12.35 11.43 5.68
CA MET A 150 12.01 12.29 6.83
C MET A 150 10.84 13.22 6.55
N ARG A 151 10.54 13.49 5.29
CA ARG A 151 9.42 14.34 4.86
C ARG A 151 8.09 13.60 4.83
N LEU A 152 8.10 12.29 4.83
CA LEU A 152 6.89 11.47 4.71
C LEU A 152 5.98 11.64 5.94
N LYS A 153 4.67 11.64 5.69
CA LYS A 153 3.59 11.50 6.69
C LYS A 153 2.92 10.14 6.60
N SER A 154 3.09 9.49 5.45
CA SER A 154 2.66 8.13 5.16
C SER A 154 3.80 7.40 4.47
N TYR A 155 3.95 6.12 4.77
CA TYR A 155 5.00 5.27 4.23
C TYR A 155 4.37 4.29 3.27
N CYS A 156 4.46 4.61 1.97
CA CYS A 156 3.87 3.83 0.90
C CYS A 156 4.78 3.79 -0.32
N LEU A 157 4.94 2.61 -0.90
CA LEU A 157 5.57 2.38 -2.18
C LEU A 157 4.49 2.15 -3.23
N CYS A 158 4.52 2.85 -4.35
CA CYS A 158 3.53 2.73 -5.40
C CYS A 158 4.16 2.33 -6.74
N ALA A 159 3.45 1.50 -7.49
CA ALA A 159 3.79 1.13 -8.86
C ALA A 159 2.54 1.22 -9.74
N THR A 160 2.68 1.79 -10.93
CA THR A 160 1.62 1.80 -11.95
C THR A 160 1.89 0.70 -12.97
N VAL A 161 0.83 0.02 -13.39
CA VAL A 161 0.87 -1.00 -14.44
C VAL A 161 -0.12 -0.65 -15.54
N ASP A 162 0.08 -1.21 -16.72
CA ASP A 162 -0.73 -0.95 -17.90
C ASP A 162 -1.85 -1.98 -18.11
N ASP A 163 -2.68 -1.75 -19.14
CA ASP A 163 -3.75 -2.65 -19.54
C ASP A 163 -3.23 -4.03 -19.95
N ALA A 164 -2.04 -4.11 -20.54
CA ALA A 164 -1.41 -5.38 -20.92
C ALA A 164 -1.09 -6.22 -19.68
N PHE A 165 -0.62 -5.58 -18.61
CA PHE A 165 -0.40 -6.27 -17.34
C PHE A 165 -1.70 -6.83 -16.75
N VAL A 166 -2.77 -6.03 -16.66
CA VAL A 166 -4.01 -6.45 -15.98
C VAL A 166 -4.86 -7.42 -16.79
N THR A 167 -4.66 -7.49 -18.11
CA THR A 167 -5.38 -8.42 -18.99
C THR A 167 -4.61 -9.73 -19.26
N ALA A 168 -3.36 -9.81 -18.84
CA ALA A 168 -2.55 -11.00 -19.03
C ALA A 168 -2.97 -12.16 -18.12
N PRO A 169 -2.74 -13.43 -18.54
CA PRO A 169 -3.04 -14.60 -17.72
C PRO A 169 -2.32 -14.58 -16.36
N ARG A 170 -2.88 -15.29 -15.39
CA ARG A 170 -2.30 -15.47 -14.04
C ARG A 170 -2.06 -14.14 -13.32
N LEU A 171 -3.02 -13.21 -13.44
CA LEU A 171 -2.88 -11.86 -12.87
C LEU A 171 -2.63 -11.90 -11.36
N ALA A 172 -3.35 -12.74 -10.60
CA ALA A 172 -3.21 -12.82 -9.15
C ALA A 172 -1.78 -13.23 -8.72
N GLU A 173 -1.20 -14.22 -9.40
CA GLU A 173 0.16 -14.66 -9.12
C GLU A 173 1.18 -13.56 -9.45
N ARG A 174 1.05 -12.90 -10.60
CA ARG A 174 1.96 -11.82 -11.02
C ARG A 174 1.88 -10.60 -10.09
N VAL A 175 0.70 -10.27 -9.61
CA VAL A 175 0.51 -9.22 -8.60
C VAL A 175 1.14 -9.64 -7.27
N ALA A 176 0.95 -10.90 -6.85
CA ALA A 176 1.56 -11.43 -5.64
C ALA A 176 3.09 -11.49 -5.72
N GLU A 177 3.66 -11.85 -6.87
CA GLU A 177 5.12 -11.81 -7.11
C GLU A 177 5.71 -10.40 -6.94
N LEU A 178 5.03 -9.37 -7.47
CA LEU A 178 5.45 -7.98 -7.27
C LEU A 178 5.36 -7.58 -5.80
N PHE A 179 4.25 -7.90 -5.12
CA PHE A 179 4.09 -7.59 -3.70
C PHE A 179 5.06 -8.34 -2.80
N HIS A 180 5.45 -9.56 -3.16
CA HIS A 180 6.46 -10.29 -2.40
C HIS A 180 7.76 -9.50 -2.25
N THR A 181 8.17 -8.76 -3.29
CA THR A 181 9.36 -7.90 -3.22
C THR A 181 9.22 -6.73 -2.24
N THR A 182 7.99 -6.35 -1.88
CA THR A 182 7.71 -5.25 -0.94
C THR A 182 7.39 -5.73 0.47
N LYS A 183 7.38 -7.04 0.72
CA LYS A 183 7.14 -7.58 2.07
C LYS A 183 8.13 -7.06 3.11
N PRO A 184 9.46 -7.00 2.84
CA PRO A 184 10.40 -6.41 3.78
C PRO A 184 10.06 -4.96 4.17
N PHE A 185 9.50 -4.18 3.24
CA PHE A 185 9.04 -2.82 3.53
C PHE A 185 7.82 -2.80 4.46
N CYS A 186 6.82 -3.64 4.20
CA CYS A 186 5.64 -3.75 5.07
C CYS A 186 6.04 -4.23 6.47
N ASP A 187 6.90 -5.23 6.56
CA ASP A 187 7.40 -5.76 7.84
C ASP A 187 8.19 -4.71 8.63
N TYR A 188 9.03 -3.92 7.94
CA TYR A 188 9.78 -2.84 8.56
C TYR A 188 8.86 -1.78 9.15
N VAL A 189 7.88 -1.33 8.37
CA VAL A 189 6.90 -0.32 8.82
C VAL A 189 6.04 -0.85 9.96
N ASN A 190 5.60 -2.11 9.89
CA ASN A 190 4.70 -2.69 10.89
C ASN A 190 5.35 -2.81 12.27
N ARG A 191 6.66 -2.99 12.38
CA ARG A 191 7.35 -2.96 13.68
C ARG A 191 7.13 -1.64 14.43
N ALA A 192 7.20 -0.51 13.73
CA ALA A 192 6.94 0.79 14.33
C ALA A 192 5.46 1.01 14.67
N VAL A 193 4.56 0.46 13.84
CA VAL A 193 3.10 0.49 14.09
C VAL A 193 2.77 -0.32 15.34
N ASP A 194 3.28 -1.55 15.46
CA ASP A 194 3.06 -2.42 16.61
C ASP A 194 3.52 -1.75 17.91
N TYR A 195 4.73 -1.20 17.91
CA TYR A 195 5.26 -0.49 19.07
C TYR A 195 4.39 0.72 19.46
N ALA A 196 3.93 1.50 18.46
CA ALA A 196 3.07 2.64 18.73
C ALA A 196 1.70 2.22 19.30
N LEU A 197 1.15 1.10 18.85
CA LEU A 197 -0.12 0.56 19.36
C LEU A 197 0.02 0.03 20.80
N GLU A 198 1.13 -0.62 21.12
CA GLU A 198 1.40 -1.12 22.48
C GLU A 198 1.58 0.00 23.50
N THR A 199 2.19 1.11 23.10
CA THR A 199 2.47 2.24 23.99
C THR A 199 1.29 3.19 24.19
N ASN A 200 0.26 3.12 23.34
CA ASN A 200 -0.96 3.93 23.44
C ASN A 200 -2.11 3.22 24.21
N ASN A 201 -1.90 1.99 24.66
CA ASN A 201 -2.82 1.24 25.53
C ASN A 201 -2.39 1.28 26.99
#